data_d089a4f4747cc72987555ee05fa4a7ba
#
_entry.id   d089a4f4747cc72987555ee05fa4a7ba
#
_cell.length_a   1.000
_cell.length_b   1.000
_cell.length_c   1.000
_cell.angle_alpha   90.00
_cell.angle_beta   90.00
_cell.angle_gamma   90.00
#
_symmetry.space_group_name_H-M   'P 1'
#
loop_
_entity.id
_entity.type
_entity.pdbx_description
1 polymer ?
#
loop_
_entity_poly.entity_id
_entity_poly.type
_entity_poly.pdbx_seq_one_letter_code
_entity_poly.pdbx_strand_id
1 'polypeptide(L)'
;APEIWFLGQVGAVILLFNSGLESDLKLFLKYSKQATIVAIGGMALPFILGLAVMVSFGYSDNFTDTQAIFMGTVLTATSIGITVRVLNELKKLGSPDGITVLGAAVLDDVLGILLLTIVVGMTASTENLTLIDISIIIVKTLGFWLGLTIIGRLLSGHISKLFVKFHSNGSLLVLSLSLAFISSGVAEFFGLAMIIGAFSIGIALSGSELAKKIEKPMHGISAIFVPIFFVTTGMLVDLTTIASYWEFGAILTIAGIIGKVFGSGVAGLLAGFKPKDSLKIGVGMLPRGEVALIMAAIGIASGALTQNLYGAVIMMTFITTLLAPIILAYLYKTDK
;
A
#
# COMPACT_ATOMS: atom_id res chain seq x y z
N ALA A 1 -2.64 7.41 -24.48
CA ALA A 1 -4.06 7.75 -24.66
C ALA A 1 -4.65 8.06 -23.30
N PRO A 2 -5.23 9.25 -23.06
CA PRO A 2 -5.78 9.67 -21.75
C PRO A 2 -6.92 8.76 -21.28
N GLU A 3 -7.65 8.17 -22.19
CA GLU A 3 -8.77 7.27 -21.89
C GLU A 3 -8.31 5.98 -21.19
N ILE A 4 -7.21 5.40 -21.65
CA ILE A 4 -6.62 4.18 -21.06
C ILE A 4 -6.08 4.49 -19.66
N TRP A 5 -5.45 5.66 -19.51
CA TRP A 5 -4.98 6.13 -18.21
C TRP A 5 -6.15 6.29 -17.21
N PHE A 6 -7.26 6.90 -17.65
CA PHE A 6 -8.46 7.03 -16.83
C PHE A 6 -9.00 5.66 -16.36
N LEU A 7 -9.06 4.67 -17.27
CA LEU A 7 -9.45 3.31 -16.90
C LEU A 7 -8.49 2.68 -15.87
N GLY A 8 -7.19 2.99 -15.97
CA GLY A 8 -6.21 2.60 -14.96
C GLY A 8 -6.50 3.21 -13.59
N GLN A 9 -6.84 4.50 -13.52
CA GLN A 9 -7.23 5.16 -12.26
C GLN A 9 -8.50 4.54 -11.65
N VAL A 10 -9.49 4.22 -12.48
CA VAL A 10 -10.69 3.47 -12.06
C VAL A 10 -10.26 2.12 -11.45
N GLY A 11 -9.33 1.43 -12.09
CA GLY A 11 -8.77 0.16 -11.58
C GLY A 11 -8.09 0.32 -10.21
N ALA A 12 -7.32 1.38 -10.02
CA ALA A 12 -6.68 1.68 -8.73
C ALA A 12 -7.70 1.93 -7.61
N VAL A 13 -8.76 2.71 -7.88
CA VAL A 13 -9.84 2.96 -6.92
C VAL A 13 -10.55 1.66 -6.53
N ILE A 14 -10.87 0.81 -7.51
CA ILE A 14 -11.52 -0.49 -7.28
C ILE A 14 -10.61 -1.40 -6.46
N LEU A 15 -9.31 -1.45 -6.80
CA LEU A 15 -8.32 -2.27 -6.10
C LEU A 15 -8.22 -1.86 -4.63
N LEU A 16 -8.07 -0.56 -4.36
CA LEU A 16 -7.91 -0.05 -3.00
C LEU A 16 -9.22 -0.15 -2.18
N PHE A 17 -10.37 0.02 -2.81
CA PHE A 17 -11.65 -0.23 -2.16
C PHE A 17 -11.78 -1.70 -1.74
N ASN A 18 -11.41 -2.63 -2.63
CA ASN A 18 -11.44 -4.07 -2.33
C ASN A 18 -10.44 -4.43 -1.21
N SER A 19 -9.22 -3.91 -1.28
CA SER A 19 -8.21 -4.07 -0.21
C SER A 19 -8.73 -3.56 1.15
N GLY A 20 -9.42 -2.42 1.15
CA GLY A 20 -10.09 -1.90 2.35
C GLY A 20 -11.20 -2.82 2.88
N LEU A 21 -12.02 -3.40 1.98
CA LEU A 21 -13.08 -4.36 2.37
C LEU A 21 -12.53 -5.63 3.00
N GLU A 22 -11.41 -6.14 2.48
CA GLU A 22 -10.73 -7.34 2.96
C GLU A 22 -9.96 -7.11 4.27
N SER A 23 -9.69 -5.85 4.62
CA SER A 23 -8.98 -5.50 5.86
C SER A 23 -9.77 -5.87 7.11
N ASP A 24 -9.27 -6.83 7.92
CA ASP A 24 -9.94 -7.26 9.16
C ASP A 24 -9.51 -6.40 10.35
N LEU A 25 -10.31 -5.36 10.65
CA LEU A 25 -10.10 -4.49 11.82
C LEU A 25 -10.10 -5.23 13.16
N LYS A 26 -10.75 -6.41 13.26
CA LYS A 26 -10.76 -7.20 14.50
C LYS A 26 -9.44 -7.93 14.72
N LEU A 27 -8.87 -8.49 13.65
CA LEU A 27 -7.50 -9.06 13.69
C LEU A 27 -6.48 -7.97 14.01
N PHE A 28 -6.61 -6.80 13.41
CA PHE A 28 -5.82 -5.62 13.71
C PHE A 28 -5.82 -5.28 15.21
N LEU A 29 -6.98 -5.21 15.84
CA LEU A 29 -7.10 -4.87 17.25
C LEU A 29 -6.57 -5.99 18.18
N LYS A 30 -6.69 -7.26 17.78
CA LYS A 30 -6.29 -8.41 18.59
C LYS A 30 -4.78 -8.62 18.69
N TYR A 31 -4.03 -8.35 17.62
CA TYR A 31 -2.57 -8.55 17.55
C TYR A 31 -1.81 -7.22 17.47
N SER A 32 -2.44 -6.14 17.91
CA SER A 32 -2.04 -4.77 17.66
C SER A 32 -0.61 -4.42 18.12
N LYS A 33 -0.12 -4.95 19.25
CA LYS A 33 1.19 -4.53 19.78
C LYS A 33 2.36 -5.03 18.92
N GLN A 34 2.45 -6.33 18.68
CA GLN A 34 3.54 -6.94 17.88
C GLN A 34 3.48 -6.47 16.43
N ALA A 35 2.29 -6.49 15.84
CA ALA A 35 2.04 -6.03 14.48
C ALA A 35 2.41 -4.55 14.31
N THR A 36 2.07 -3.68 15.27
CA THR A 36 2.42 -2.27 15.23
C THR A 36 3.94 -2.05 15.30
N ILE A 37 4.64 -2.73 16.19
CA ILE A 37 6.10 -2.63 16.30
C ILE A 37 6.74 -3.06 14.97
N VAL A 38 6.30 -4.18 14.39
CA VAL A 38 6.80 -4.72 13.13
C VAL A 38 6.49 -3.78 11.95
N ALA A 39 5.28 -3.21 11.88
CA ALA A 39 4.90 -2.27 10.84
C ALA A 39 5.76 -1.00 10.90
N ILE A 40 5.90 -0.39 12.08
CA ILE A 40 6.71 0.82 12.26
C ILE A 40 8.17 0.55 11.87
N GLY A 41 8.79 -0.53 12.34
CA GLY A 41 10.17 -0.87 11.96
C GLY A 41 10.30 -1.17 10.47
N GLY A 42 9.32 -1.90 9.89
CA GLY A 42 9.25 -2.22 8.48
C GLY A 42 8.95 -1.03 7.56
N MET A 43 8.50 0.10 8.10
CA MET A 43 8.35 1.36 7.37
C MET A 43 9.54 2.29 7.57
N ALA A 44 10.00 2.46 8.81
CA ALA A 44 11.04 3.42 9.15
C ALA A 44 12.36 3.16 8.44
N LEU A 45 12.86 1.91 8.46
CA LEU A 45 14.15 1.60 7.86
C LEU A 45 14.12 1.69 6.33
N PRO A 46 13.14 1.11 5.58
CA PRO A 46 13.07 1.32 4.13
C PRO A 46 12.91 2.79 3.75
N PHE A 47 12.11 3.57 4.50
CA PHE A 47 11.94 4.99 4.27
C PHE A 47 13.28 5.72 4.33
N ILE A 48 14.06 5.53 5.41
CA ILE A 48 15.38 6.15 5.59
C ILE A 48 16.35 5.72 4.50
N LEU A 49 16.36 4.43 4.14
CA LEU A 49 17.21 3.93 3.06
C LEU A 49 16.81 4.49 1.70
N GLY A 50 15.53 4.70 1.44
CA GLY A 50 15.05 5.36 0.23
C GLY A 50 15.55 6.80 0.11
N LEU A 51 15.46 7.57 1.19
CA LEU A 51 16.06 8.91 1.27
C LEU A 51 17.57 8.88 0.99
N ALA A 52 18.28 7.95 1.65
CA ALA A 52 19.72 7.84 1.53
C ALA A 52 20.17 7.50 0.10
N VAL A 53 19.46 6.58 -0.57
CA VAL A 53 19.73 6.22 -1.98
C VAL A 53 19.53 7.41 -2.89
N MET A 54 18.44 8.18 -2.74
CA MET A 54 18.17 9.36 -3.58
C MET A 54 19.27 10.42 -3.45
N VAL A 55 19.68 10.72 -2.23
CA VAL A 55 20.74 11.71 -1.98
C VAL A 55 22.11 11.19 -2.46
N SER A 56 22.41 9.90 -2.22
CA SER A 56 23.70 9.31 -2.60
C SER A 56 23.92 9.25 -4.13
N PHE A 57 22.84 9.15 -4.91
CA PHE A 57 22.90 9.17 -6.37
C PHE A 57 22.73 10.57 -6.98
N GLY A 58 22.56 11.61 -6.16
CA GLY A 58 22.41 13.00 -6.61
C GLY A 58 21.06 13.30 -7.27
N TYR A 59 20.03 12.48 -7.02
CA TYR A 59 18.65 12.76 -7.45
C TYR A 59 17.94 13.76 -6.54
N SER A 60 18.49 14.00 -5.36
CA SER A 60 18.01 14.99 -4.39
C SER A 60 19.20 15.62 -3.68
N ASP A 61 19.13 16.92 -3.44
CA ASP A 61 20.21 17.66 -2.77
C ASP A 61 20.27 17.35 -1.27
N ASN A 62 19.10 17.03 -0.68
CA ASN A 62 19.02 16.74 0.75
C ASN A 62 17.86 15.80 1.09
N PHE A 63 17.82 15.33 2.34
CA PHE A 63 16.81 14.38 2.83
C PHE A 63 15.40 14.97 2.95
N THR A 64 15.25 16.27 2.89
CA THR A 64 13.94 16.95 2.99
C THR A 64 13.32 17.23 1.63
N ASP A 65 14.02 16.93 0.54
CA ASP A 65 13.48 17.09 -0.79
C ASP A 65 12.30 16.18 -1.04
N THR A 66 11.26 16.73 -1.65
CA THR A 66 10.01 15.99 -1.90
C THR A 66 10.25 14.70 -2.69
N GLN A 67 11.19 14.71 -3.66
CA GLN A 67 11.54 13.50 -4.43
C GLN A 67 12.17 12.41 -3.56
N ALA A 68 13.07 12.78 -2.63
CA ALA A 68 13.66 11.84 -1.69
C ALA A 68 12.59 11.26 -0.77
N ILE A 69 11.75 12.11 -0.16
CA ILE A 69 10.65 11.70 0.71
C ILE A 69 9.67 10.79 -0.04
N PHE A 70 9.37 11.11 -1.31
CA PHE A 70 8.50 10.29 -2.15
C PHE A 70 9.09 8.90 -2.39
N MET A 71 10.36 8.81 -2.77
CA MET A 71 11.04 7.52 -2.96
C MET A 71 11.12 6.71 -1.65
N GLY A 72 11.42 7.38 -0.53
CA GLY A 72 11.34 6.77 0.80
C GLY A 72 9.95 6.16 1.05
N THR A 73 8.89 6.91 0.73
CA THR A 73 7.50 6.43 0.85
C THR A 73 7.23 5.21 -0.02
N VAL A 74 7.68 5.21 -1.27
CA VAL A 74 7.53 4.05 -2.18
C VAL A 74 8.21 2.80 -1.60
N LEU A 75 9.39 2.97 -0.95
CA LEU A 75 10.09 1.86 -0.33
C LEU A 75 9.39 1.32 0.93
N THR A 76 8.42 2.01 1.51
CA THR A 76 7.67 1.45 2.65
C THR A 76 6.64 0.42 2.23
N ALA A 77 6.08 0.47 1.03
CA ALA A 77 4.96 -0.37 0.60
C ALA A 77 5.24 -1.89 0.72
N THR A 78 4.24 -2.66 1.14
CA THR A 78 4.28 -4.13 1.20
C THR A 78 3.07 -4.70 0.44
N SER A 79 3.21 -5.85 -0.22
CA SER A 79 2.08 -6.58 -0.81
C SER A 79 1.64 -7.71 0.10
N ILE A 80 0.50 -7.52 0.76
CA ILE A 80 -0.07 -8.53 1.65
C ILE A 80 -0.55 -9.78 0.87
N GLY A 81 -1.10 -9.59 -0.33
CA GLY A 81 -1.71 -10.67 -1.12
C GLY A 81 -0.72 -11.79 -1.46
N ILE A 82 0.52 -11.43 -1.80
CA ILE A 82 1.60 -12.40 -2.10
C ILE A 82 1.96 -13.19 -0.84
N THR A 83 2.19 -12.49 0.27
CA THR A 83 2.55 -13.12 1.56
C THR A 83 1.45 -14.05 2.08
N VAL A 84 0.18 -13.60 2.04
CA VAL A 84 -0.99 -14.43 2.42
C VAL A 84 -1.02 -15.72 1.62
N ARG A 85 -0.86 -15.64 0.30
CA ARG A 85 -0.87 -16.80 -0.58
C ARG A 85 0.23 -17.80 -0.20
N VAL A 86 1.46 -17.32 -0.02
CA VAL A 86 2.60 -18.18 0.36
C VAL A 86 2.38 -18.83 1.73
N LEU A 87 1.97 -18.05 2.73
CA LEU A 87 1.70 -18.56 4.08
C LEU A 87 0.54 -19.56 4.09
N ASN A 88 -0.47 -19.37 3.24
CA ASN A 88 -1.59 -20.31 3.09
C ASN A 88 -1.13 -21.65 2.47
N GLU A 89 -0.36 -21.60 1.39
CA GLU A 89 0.20 -22.80 0.74
C GLU A 89 1.11 -23.58 1.71
N LEU A 90 1.85 -22.87 2.58
CA LEU A 90 2.69 -23.46 3.62
C LEU A 90 1.91 -23.88 4.88
N LYS A 91 0.61 -23.62 4.97
CA LYS A 91 -0.25 -23.84 6.15
C LYS A 91 0.26 -23.12 7.40
N LYS A 92 0.81 -21.91 7.24
CA LYS A 92 1.43 -21.09 8.28
C LYS A 92 0.69 -19.77 8.57
N LEU A 93 -0.46 -19.54 7.93
CA LEU A 93 -1.29 -18.36 8.21
C LEU A 93 -1.68 -18.22 9.69
N GLY A 94 -1.93 -19.33 10.38
CA GLY A 94 -2.31 -19.36 11.79
C GLY A 94 -1.12 -19.39 12.77
N SER A 95 0.13 -19.37 12.30
CA SER A 95 1.30 -19.30 13.17
C SER A 95 1.47 -17.90 13.78
N PRO A 96 2.09 -17.75 14.96
CA PRO A 96 2.26 -16.44 15.60
C PRO A 96 2.98 -15.42 14.71
N ASP A 97 4.02 -15.84 13.99
CA ASP A 97 4.75 -15.05 13.00
C ASP A 97 3.87 -14.70 11.79
N GLY A 98 3.11 -15.68 11.24
CA GLY A 98 2.18 -15.47 10.14
C GLY A 98 1.09 -14.45 10.47
N ILE A 99 0.44 -14.59 11.63
CA ILE A 99 -0.58 -13.65 12.11
C ILE A 99 0.02 -12.23 12.32
N THR A 100 1.25 -12.16 12.84
CA THR A 100 1.93 -10.87 13.04
C THR A 100 2.25 -10.19 11.73
N VAL A 101 2.73 -10.93 10.72
CA VAL A 101 2.96 -10.40 9.37
C VAL A 101 1.67 -9.87 8.75
N LEU A 102 0.56 -10.62 8.86
CA LEU A 102 -0.74 -10.17 8.36
C LEU A 102 -1.19 -8.87 9.02
N GLY A 103 -1.13 -8.80 10.36
CA GLY A 103 -1.49 -7.60 11.09
C GLY A 103 -0.57 -6.41 10.78
N ALA A 104 0.73 -6.65 10.64
CA ALA A 104 1.70 -5.62 10.28
C ALA A 104 1.48 -5.11 8.86
N ALA A 105 1.17 -5.98 7.90
CA ALA A 105 0.91 -5.58 6.52
C ALA A 105 -0.37 -4.75 6.37
N VAL A 106 -1.43 -5.07 7.10
CA VAL A 106 -2.65 -4.22 7.15
C VAL A 106 -2.34 -2.83 7.69
N LEU A 107 -1.48 -2.73 8.72
CA LEU A 107 -1.00 -1.44 9.24
C LEU A 107 -0.16 -0.69 8.22
N ASP A 108 0.73 -1.39 7.56
CA ASP A 108 1.63 -0.86 6.53
C ASP A 108 0.82 -0.23 5.38
N ASP A 109 -0.26 -0.90 4.94
CA ASP A 109 -1.16 -0.37 3.91
C ASP A 109 -1.81 0.96 4.36
N VAL A 110 -2.37 0.99 5.57
CA VAL A 110 -2.98 2.22 6.12
C VAL A 110 -1.96 3.34 6.23
N LEU A 111 -0.83 3.08 6.90
CA LEU A 111 0.20 4.09 7.14
C LEU A 111 0.89 4.50 5.84
N GLY A 112 1.10 3.57 4.90
CA GLY A 112 1.70 3.83 3.59
C GLY A 112 0.83 4.75 2.73
N ILE A 113 -0.50 4.53 2.70
CA ILE A 113 -1.44 5.39 1.98
C ILE A 113 -1.53 6.78 2.64
N LEU A 114 -1.51 6.86 3.96
CA LEU A 114 -1.47 8.13 4.68
C LEU A 114 -0.19 8.90 4.35
N LEU A 115 0.96 8.23 4.41
CA LEU A 115 2.25 8.82 4.09
C LEU A 115 2.30 9.30 2.64
N LEU A 116 1.84 8.47 1.68
CA LEU A 116 1.73 8.86 0.28
C LEU A 116 0.86 10.12 0.11
N THR A 117 -0.29 10.17 0.78
CA THR A 117 -1.21 11.31 0.68
C THR A 117 -0.57 12.60 1.21
N ILE A 118 0.20 12.50 2.30
CA ILE A 118 0.96 13.63 2.85
C ILE A 118 1.99 14.11 1.83
N VAL A 119 2.76 13.18 1.26
CA VAL A 119 3.84 13.54 0.31
C VAL A 119 3.27 14.10 -0.99
N VAL A 120 2.16 13.56 -1.50
CA VAL A 120 1.45 14.14 -2.65
C VAL A 120 0.93 15.55 -2.32
N GLY A 121 0.42 15.78 -1.12
CA GLY A 121 0.05 17.12 -0.66
C GLY A 121 1.23 18.09 -0.65
N MET A 122 2.45 17.61 -0.34
CA MET A 122 3.68 18.40 -0.41
C MET A 122 4.07 18.76 -1.86
N THR A 123 3.85 17.86 -2.84
CA THR A 123 4.16 18.15 -4.26
C THR A 123 3.24 19.21 -4.85
N ALA A 124 2.03 19.35 -4.35
CA ALA A 124 1.07 20.36 -4.84
C ALA A 124 1.43 21.79 -4.43
N SER A 125 2.36 21.98 -3.50
CA SER A 125 2.80 23.29 -3.02
C SER A 125 3.99 23.79 -3.83
N THR A 126 3.87 24.99 -4.40
CA THR A 126 4.91 25.61 -5.25
C THR A 126 5.94 26.43 -4.45
N GLU A 127 5.71 26.63 -3.17
CA GLU A 127 6.58 27.40 -2.27
C GLU A 127 7.31 26.48 -1.28
N ASN A 128 8.36 26.99 -0.65
CA ASN A 128 9.07 26.28 0.42
C ASN A 128 8.11 25.97 1.56
N LEU A 129 7.77 24.70 1.73
CA LEU A 129 6.86 24.24 2.76
C LEU A 129 7.41 24.56 4.15
N THR A 130 6.62 25.25 4.96
CA THR A 130 6.92 25.44 6.37
C THR A 130 6.51 24.22 7.18
N LEU A 131 7.04 24.09 8.41
CA LEU A 131 6.59 23.02 9.34
C LEU A 131 5.09 23.12 9.63
N ILE A 132 4.52 24.32 9.55
CA ILE A 132 3.08 24.55 9.74
C ILE A 132 2.31 23.93 8.56
N ASP A 133 2.74 24.14 7.33
CA ASP A 133 2.08 23.60 6.13
C ASP A 133 2.08 22.07 6.15
N ILE A 134 3.22 21.46 6.49
CA ILE A 134 3.34 20.00 6.66
C ILE A 134 2.38 19.51 7.77
N SER A 135 2.33 20.21 8.90
CA SER A 135 1.41 19.87 10.00
C SER A 135 -0.05 19.95 9.58
N ILE A 136 -0.43 20.95 8.78
CA ILE A 136 -1.79 21.10 8.23
C ILE A 136 -2.11 19.91 7.30
N ILE A 137 -1.19 19.52 6.42
CA ILE A 137 -1.37 18.38 5.51
C ILE A 137 -1.58 17.10 6.34
N ILE A 138 -0.75 16.86 7.35
CA ILE A 138 -0.86 15.69 8.25
C ILE A 138 -2.22 15.66 8.95
N VAL A 139 -2.61 16.77 9.59
CA VAL A 139 -3.89 16.87 10.32
C VAL A 139 -5.07 16.69 9.37
N LYS A 140 -5.02 17.28 8.18
CA LYS A 140 -6.04 17.14 7.14
C LYS A 140 -6.18 15.69 6.66
N THR A 141 -5.06 15.03 6.37
CA THR A 141 -5.03 13.64 5.90
C THR A 141 -5.55 12.69 6.98
N LEU A 142 -5.03 12.80 8.19
CA LEU A 142 -5.47 11.97 9.34
C LEU A 142 -6.93 12.24 9.70
N GLY A 143 -7.33 13.52 9.73
CA GLY A 143 -8.70 13.94 10.04
C GLY A 143 -9.69 13.40 8.99
N PHE A 144 -9.36 13.48 7.71
CA PHE A 144 -10.17 12.93 6.64
C PHE A 144 -10.28 11.40 6.75
N TRP A 145 -9.15 10.71 6.88
CA TRP A 145 -9.12 9.25 6.98
C TRP A 145 -9.90 8.73 8.20
N LEU A 146 -9.61 9.27 9.38
CA LEU A 146 -10.32 8.90 10.62
C LEU A 146 -11.80 9.26 10.53
N GLY A 147 -12.12 10.47 10.08
CA GLY A 147 -13.48 10.94 9.92
C GLY A 147 -14.29 10.04 8.99
N LEU A 148 -13.79 9.80 7.80
CA LEU A 148 -14.47 8.93 6.81
C LEU A 148 -14.59 7.48 7.31
N THR A 149 -13.54 6.94 7.92
CA THR A 149 -13.54 5.57 8.46
C THR A 149 -14.49 5.43 9.64
N ILE A 150 -14.46 6.36 10.60
CA ILE A 150 -15.33 6.31 11.79
C ILE A 150 -16.79 6.55 11.40
N ILE A 151 -17.07 7.61 10.64
CA ILE A 151 -18.44 7.94 10.20
C ILE A 151 -18.97 6.80 9.31
N GLY A 152 -18.17 6.34 8.36
CA GLY A 152 -18.52 5.22 7.49
C GLY A 152 -18.81 3.95 8.30
N ARG A 153 -18.02 3.68 9.37
CA ARG A 153 -18.22 2.53 10.27
C ARG A 153 -19.50 2.66 11.08
N LEU A 154 -19.78 3.82 11.63
CA LEU A 154 -21.02 4.09 12.36
C LEU A 154 -22.26 3.96 11.47
N LEU A 155 -22.14 4.41 10.23
CA LEU A 155 -23.21 4.33 9.24
C LEU A 155 -23.26 3.00 8.50
N SER A 156 -22.24 2.14 8.59
CA SER A 156 -22.13 0.89 7.81
C SER A 156 -23.34 -0.03 7.96
N GLY A 157 -23.92 -0.11 9.16
CA GLY A 157 -25.14 -0.87 9.41
C GLY A 157 -26.37 -0.29 8.71
N HIS A 158 -26.51 1.04 8.64
CA HIS A 158 -27.59 1.73 7.94
C HIS A 158 -27.41 1.63 6.42
N ILE A 159 -26.20 1.88 5.93
CA ILE A 159 -25.82 1.74 4.52
C ILE A 159 -26.09 0.30 4.06
N SER A 160 -25.65 -0.69 4.83
CA SER A 160 -25.87 -2.10 4.53
C SER A 160 -27.36 -2.45 4.44
N LYS A 161 -28.17 -2.02 5.44
CA LYS A 161 -29.63 -2.24 5.43
C LYS A 161 -30.32 -1.54 4.26
N LEU A 162 -29.89 -0.32 3.92
CA LEU A 162 -30.44 0.44 2.80
C LEU A 162 -30.12 -0.27 1.48
N PHE A 163 -28.86 -0.65 1.27
CA PHE A 163 -28.41 -1.28 0.02
C PHE A 163 -29.01 -2.68 -0.16
N VAL A 164 -29.13 -3.46 0.91
CA VAL A 164 -29.74 -4.80 0.86
C VAL A 164 -31.23 -4.77 0.49
N LYS A 165 -31.93 -3.65 0.65
CA LYS A 165 -33.30 -3.50 0.14
C LYS A 165 -33.40 -3.55 -1.38
N PHE A 166 -32.30 -3.23 -2.08
CA PHE A 166 -32.20 -3.45 -3.52
C PHE A 166 -31.86 -4.93 -3.77
N HIS A 167 -32.87 -5.75 -4.03
CA HIS A 167 -32.82 -7.23 -4.06
C HIS A 167 -31.94 -7.82 -5.19
N SER A 168 -31.16 -7.06 -5.90
CA SER A 168 -30.28 -7.50 -6.99
C SER A 168 -28.81 -7.38 -6.58
N ASN A 169 -28.03 -8.46 -6.76
CA ASN A 169 -26.57 -8.42 -6.54
C ASN A 169 -25.85 -7.35 -7.38
N GLY A 170 -26.36 -7.06 -8.58
CA GLY A 170 -25.85 -5.99 -9.43
C GLY A 170 -26.06 -4.60 -8.83
N SER A 171 -27.23 -4.34 -8.23
CA SER A 171 -27.53 -3.07 -7.57
C SER A 171 -26.62 -2.84 -6.36
N LEU A 172 -26.36 -3.87 -5.55
CA LEU A 172 -25.47 -3.80 -4.38
C LEU A 172 -24.05 -3.43 -4.81
N LEU A 173 -23.55 -4.05 -5.88
CA LEU A 173 -22.24 -3.79 -6.43
C LEU A 173 -22.11 -2.35 -6.93
N VAL A 174 -23.07 -1.90 -7.75
CA VAL A 174 -23.08 -0.53 -8.31
C VAL A 174 -23.11 0.51 -7.19
N LEU A 175 -23.98 0.35 -6.19
CA LEU A 175 -24.08 1.27 -5.06
C LEU A 175 -22.78 1.31 -4.23
N SER A 176 -22.14 0.17 -4.04
CA SER A 176 -20.87 0.08 -3.29
C SER A 176 -19.72 0.75 -4.05
N LEU A 177 -19.64 0.52 -5.36
CA LEU A 177 -18.66 1.20 -6.21
C LEU A 177 -18.93 2.70 -6.29
N SER A 178 -20.20 3.12 -6.42
CA SER A 178 -20.57 4.54 -6.39
C SER A 178 -20.10 5.19 -5.09
N LEU A 179 -20.26 4.52 -3.95
CA LEU A 179 -19.78 5.02 -2.66
C LEU A 179 -18.24 5.12 -2.63
N ALA A 180 -17.52 4.16 -3.22
CA ALA A 180 -16.07 4.23 -3.35
C ALA A 180 -15.62 5.41 -4.22
N PHE A 181 -16.25 5.61 -5.39
CA PHE A 181 -15.93 6.74 -6.28
C PHE A 181 -16.30 8.09 -5.68
N ILE A 182 -17.47 8.20 -5.03
CA ILE A 182 -17.86 9.44 -4.32
C ILE A 182 -16.83 9.76 -3.21
N SER A 183 -16.44 8.78 -2.41
CA SER A 183 -15.44 8.97 -1.36
C SER A 183 -14.07 9.35 -1.92
N SER A 184 -13.68 8.79 -3.08
CA SER A 184 -12.48 9.17 -3.80
C SER A 184 -12.54 10.59 -4.31
N GLY A 185 -13.66 11.01 -4.92
CA GLY A 185 -13.86 12.39 -5.37
C GLY A 185 -13.89 13.39 -4.24
N VAL A 186 -14.47 13.03 -3.08
CA VAL A 186 -14.41 13.88 -1.87
C VAL A 186 -12.97 14.01 -1.36
N ALA A 187 -12.17 12.93 -1.35
CA ALA A 187 -10.75 13.01 -1.00
C ALA A 187 -10.00 13.98 -1.93
N GLU A 188 -10.20 13.86 -3.24
CA GLU A 188 -9.59 14.73 -4.24
C GLU A 188 -10.02 16.20 -4.08
N PHE A 189 -11.29 16.46 -3.80
CA PHE A 189 -11.79 17.80 -3.50
C PHE A 189 -11.06 18.43 -2.31
N PHE A 190 -10.68 17.62 -1.32
CA PHE A 190 -9.84 18.07 -0.20
C PHE A 190 -8.34 18.16 -0.58
N GLY A 191 -7.95 17.91 -1.82
CA GLY A 191 -6.54 17.90 -2.25
C GLY A 191 -5.75 16.71 -1.68
N LEU A 192 -6.42 15.59 -1.45
CA LEU A 192 -5.84 14.34 -0.99
C LEU A 192 -5.83 13.33 -2.15
N ALA A 193 -4.98 12.30 -2.08
CA ALA A 193 -4.98 11.24 -3.08
C ALA A 193 -6.35 10.52 -3.12
N MET A 194 -6.93 10.34 -4.32
CA MET A 194 -8.24 9.67 -4.51
C MET A 194 -8.34 8.32 -3.81
N ILE A 195 -7.24 7.57 -3.82
CA ILE A 195 -7.18 6.21 -3.27
C ILE A 195 -7.46 6.15 -1.77
N ILE A 196 -7.17 7.23 -1.00
CA ILE A 196 -7.46 7.26 0.43
C ILE A 196 -8.97 7.23 0.69
N GLY A 197 -9.77 7.87 -0.18
CA GLY A 197 -11.23 7.83 -0.07
C GLY A 197 -11.79 6.43 -0.28
N ALA A 198 -11.36 5.75 -1.35
CA ALA A 198 -11.76 4.38 -1.66
C ALA A 198 -11.37 3.40 -0.55
N PHE A 199 -10.11 3.45 -0.11
CA PHE A 199 -9.58 2.58 0.94
C PHE A 199 -10.29 2.79 2.28
N SER A 200 -10.49 4.06 2.69
CA SER A 200 -11.16 4.40 3.95
C SER A 200 -12.59 3.87 4.03
N ILE A 201 -13.37 4.05 2.95
CA ILE A 201 -14.76 3.55 2.92
C ILE A 201 -14.78 2.02 2.80
N GLY A 202 -13.81 1.42 2.13
CA GLY A 202 -13.61 -0.03 2.10
C GLY A 202 -13.41 -0.58 3.53
N ILE A 203 -12.47 -0.03 4.30
CA ILE A 203 -12.25 -0.37 5.71
C ILE A 203 -13.50 -0.14 6.55
N ALA A 204 -14.18 0.98 6.37
CA ALA A 204 -15.38 1.31 7.12
C ALA A 204 -16.50 0.27 6.93
N LEU A 205 -16.63 -0.28 5.72
CA LEU A 205 -17.60 -1.31 5.37
C LEU A 205 -17.11 -2.73 5.68
N SER A 206 -15.82 -2.95 5.95
CA SER A 206 -15.25 -4.27 6.19
C SER A 206 -16.00 -5.01 7.32
N GLY A 207 -16.18 -6.32 7.16
CA GLY A 207 -16.90 -7.16 8.12
C GLY A 207 -18.41 -6.88 8.21
N SER A 208 -18.99 -6.02 7.38
CA SER A 208 -20.44 -5.78 7.30
C SER A 208 -21.13 -6.88 6.46
N GLU A 209 -22.47 -6.99 6.60
CA GLU A 209 -23.28 -7.84 5.75
C GLU A 209 -23.18 -7.46 4.26
N LEU A 210 -23.01 -6.16 3.97
CA LEU A 210 -22.81 -5.68 2.63
C LEU A 210 -21.50 -6.19 2.05
N ALA A 211 -20.38 -6.08 2.79
CA ALA A 211 -19.08 -6.59 2.35
C ALA A 211 -19.15 -8.06 1.93
N LYS A 212 -19.74 -8.92 2.76
CA LYS A 212 -19.93 -10.34 2.45
C LYS A 212 -20.74 -10.61 1.18
N LYS A 213 -21.76 -9.78 0.91
CA LYS A 213 -22.64 -9.93 -0.26
C LYS A 213 -21.98 -9.45 -1.57
N ILE A 214 -21.13 -8.43 -1.49
CA ILE A 214 -20.46 -7.89 -2.68
C ILE A 214 -19.11 -8.55 -2.97
N GLU A 215 -18.55 -9.34 -2.07
CA GLU A 215 -17.25 -10.01 -2.24
C GLU A 215 -17.13 -10.72 -3.60
N LYS A 216 -18.04 -11.67 -3.88
CA LYS A 216 -18.03 -12.38 -5.17
C LYS A 216 -18.22 -11.47 -6.39
N PRO A 217 -19.24 -10.58 -6.44
CA PRO A 217 -19.36 -9.61 -7.53
C PRO A 217 -18.14 -8.70 -7.68
N MET A 218 -17.50 -8.28 -6.59
CA MET A 218 -16.28 -7.47 -6.64
C MET A 218 -15.12 -8.18 -7.31
N HIS A 219 -14.95 -9.50 -7.09
CA HIS A 219 -13.93 -10.28 -7.80
C HIS A 219 -14.10 -10.20 -9.33
N GLY A 220 -15.33 -10.23 -9.85
CA GLY A 220 -15.61 -10.09 -11.28
C GLY A 220 -15.19 -8.73 -11.85
N ILE A 221 -15.51 -7.65 -11.15
CA ILE A 221 -15.09 -6.29 -11.55
C ILE A 221 -13.58 -6.11 -11.41
N SER A 222 -13.00 -6.55 -10.32
CA SER A 222 -11.55 -6.50 -10.08
C SER A 222 -10.79 -7.29 -11.15
N ALA A 223 -11.30 -8.45 -11.59
CA ALA A 223 -10.68 -9.26 -12.64
C ALA A 223 -10.58 -8.53 -13.99
N ILE A 224 -11.41 -7.49 -14.23
CA ILE A 224 -11.35 -6.66 -15.44
C ILE A 224 -10.47 -5.43 -15.22
N PHE A 225 -10.74 -4.65 -14.18
CA PHE A 225 -10.13 -3.33 -14.00
C PHE A 225 -8.73 -3.37 -13.38
N VAL A 226 -8.44 -4.34 -12.52
CA VAL A 226 -7.11 -4.46 -11.90
C VAL A 226 -6.02 -4.80 -12.93
N PRO A 227 -6.21 -5.75 -13.87
CA PRO A 227 -5.27 -5.95 -14.97
C PRO A 227 -5.08 -4.70 -15.85
N ILE A 228 -6.16 -3.93 -16.11
CA ILE A 228 -6.05 -2.68 -16.87
C ILE A 228 -5.14 -1.69 -16.13
N PHE A 229 -5.29 -1.55 -14.80
CA PHE A 229 -4.39 -0.74 -13.99
C PHE A 229 -2.93 -1.20 -14.14
N PHE A 230 -2.64 -2.50 -14.02
CA PHE A 230 -1.28 -3.01 -14.15
C PHE A 230 -0.70 -2.81 -15.55
N VAL A 231 -1.53 -3.00 -16.60
CA VAL A 231 -1.10 -2.76 -18.00
C VAL A 231 -0.80 -1.28 -18.21
N THR A 232 -1.69 -0.38 -17.79
CA THR A 232 -1.49 1.07 -17.95
C THR A 232 -0.27 1.56 -17.18
N THR A 233 -0.06 1.05 -15.98
CA THR A 233 1.12 1.32 -15.15
C THR A 233 2.38 0.77 -15.81
N GLY A 234 2.33 -0.45 -16.36
CA GLY A 234 3.44 -1.05 -17.12
C GLY A 234 3.78 -0.27 -18.40
N MET A 235 2.80 0.31 -19.07
CA MET A 235 3.02 1.15 -20.28
C MET A 235 3.77 2.46 -19.99
N LEU A 236 3.83 2.90 -18.74
CA LEU A 236 4.64 4.06 -18.32
C LEU A 236 6.13 3.72 -18.25
N VAL A 237 6.51 2.44 -18.30
CA VAL A 237 7.90 2.02 -18.22
C VAL A 237 8.58 2.23 -19.57
N ASP A 238 9.61 3.06 -19.59
CA ASP A 238 10.52 3.16 -20.73
C ASP A 238 11.62 2.11 -20.58
N LEU A 239 11.51 1.02 -21.35
CA LEU A 239 12.47 -0.08 -21.32
C LEU A 239 13.88 0.34 -21.78
N THR A 240 14.00 1.39 -22.58
CA THR A 240 15.29 1.88 -23.06
C THR A 240 16.08 2.56 -21.94
N THR A 241 15.38 3.16 -20.96
CA THR A 241 16.00 3.83 -19.81
C THR A 241 16.43 2.87 -18.73
N ILE A 242 15.80 1.70 -18.61
CA ILE A 242 16.16 0.68 -17.59
C ILE A 242 17.63 0.26 -17.72
N ALA A 243 18.12 0.07 -18.97
CA ALA A 243 19.51 -0.28 -19.21
C ALA A 243 20.51 0.78 -18.75
N SER A 244 20.10 2.06 -18.74
CA SER A 244 20.95 3.18 -18.31
C SER A 244 20.91 3.43 -16.79
N TYR A 245 19.86 2.97 -16.11
CA TYR A 245 19.63 3.20 -14.67
C TYR A 245 19.62 1.92 -13.83
N TRP A 246 20.14 0.82 -14.39
CA TRP A 246 20.14 -0.47 -13.72
C TRP A 246 20.89 -0.45 -12.37
N GLU A 247 21.97 0.32 -12.27
CA GLU A 247 22.75 0.47 -11.02
C GLU A 247 21.90 1.08 -9.91
N PHE A 248 21.21 2.17 -10.21
CA PHE A 248 20.29 2.79 -9.27
C PHE A 248 19.15 1.82 -8.88
N GLY A 249 18.54 1.15 -9.87
CA GLY A 249 17.49 0.16 -9.62
C GLY A 249 17.97 -1.03 -8.77
N ALA A 250 19.20 -1.50 -9.00
CA ALA A 250 19.80 -2.57 -8.20
C ALA A 250 20.04 -2.12 -6.74
N ILE A 251 20.64 -0.95 -6.53
CA ILE A 251 20.87 -0.40 -5.18
C ILE A 251 19.55 -0.11 -4.47
N LEU A 252 18.54 0.44 -5.17
CA LEU A 252 17.20 0.66 -4.64
C LEU A 252 16.55 -0.67 -4.22
N THR A 253 16.73 -1.73 -5.03
CA THR A 253 16.24 -3.07 -4.71
C THR A 253 16.92 -3.63 -3.46
N ILE A 254 18.25 -3.52 -3.37
CA ILE A 254 19.01 -3.95 -2.20
C ILE A 254 18.57 -3.17 -0.95
N ALA A 255 18.44 -1.85 -1.06
CA ALA A 255 17.94 -1.00 0.02
C ALA A 255 16.53 -1.41 0.46
N GLY A 256 15.64 -1.70 -0.51
CA GLY A 256 14.30 -2.21 -0.24
C GLY A 256 14.30 -3.56 0.49
N ILE A 257 15.16 -4.51 0.08
CA ILE A 257 15.30 -5.82 0.74
C ILE A 257 15.85 -5.66 2.15
N ILE A 258 16.99 -4.96 2.29
CA ILE A 258 17.61 -4.70 3.59
C ILE A 258 16.63 -3.97 4.52
N GLY A 259 15.99 -2.92 4.01
CA GLY A 259 15.04 -2.11 4.77
C GLY A 259 13.90 -2.93 5.35
N LYS A 260 13.24 -3.74 4.51
CA LYS A 260 12.10 -4.57 4.98
C LYS A 260 12.55 -5.73 5.85
N VAL A 261 13.54 -6.53 5.40
CA VAL A 261 13.96 -7.73 6.14
C VAL A 261 14.53 -7.35 7.51
N PHE A 262 15.42 -6.37 7.56
CA PHE A 262 15.99 -5.94 8.85
C PHE A 262 15.06 -5.03 9.64
N GLY A 263 14.33 -4.11 9.00
CA GLY A 263 13.38 -3.24 9.68
C GLY A 263 12.29 -4.02 10.40
N SER A 264 11.58 -4.88 9.68
CA SER A 264 10.55 -5.74 10.27
C SER A 264 11.14 -6.87 11.11
N GLY A 265 12.32 -7.44 10.74
CA GLY A 265 12.96 -8.51 11.48
C GLY A 265 13.47 -8.05 12.84
N VAL A 266 14.20 -6.93 12.92
CA VAL A 266 14.66 -6.36 14.20
C VAL A 266 13.45 -5.93 15.05
N ALA A 267 12.44 -5.33 14.43
CA ALA A 267 11.20 -5.01 15.11
C ALA A 267 10.49 -6.27 15.66
N GLY A 268 10.56 -7.40 14.95
CA GLY A 268 10.10 -8.70 15.43
C GLY A 268 10.85 -9.18 16.68
N LEU A 269 12.18 -9.01 16.72
CA LEU A 269 12.97 -9.29 17.92
C LEU A 269 12.53 -8.41 19.10
N LEU A 270 12.34 -7.11 18.86
CA LEU A 270 11.85 -6.17 19.87
C LEU A 270 10.41 -6.48 20.34
N ALA A 271 9.60 -7.10 19.48
CA ALA A 271 8.26 -7.59 19.80
C ALA A 271 8.27 -8.93 20.57
N GLY A 272 9.45 -9.52 20.82
CA GLY A 272 9.61 -10.74 21.61
C GLY A 272 9.66 -12.04 20.81
N PHE A 273 9.79 -12.00 19.49
CA PHE A 273 9.97 -13.20 18.66
C PHE A 273 11.40 -13.72 18.70
N LYS A 274 11.54 -15.02 18.50
CA LYS A 274 12.88 -15.64 18.35
C LYS A 274 13.55 -15.18 17.06
N PRO A 275 14.88 -15.21 16.94
CA PRO A 275 15.60 -14.74 15.75
C PRO A 275 15.12 -15.37 14.44
N LYS A 276 14.81 -16.69 14.43
CA LYS A 276 14.29 -17.39 13.26
C LYS A 276 12.91 -16.88 12.85
N ASP A 277 11.99 -16.69 13.81
CA ASP A 277 10.64 -16.21 13.53
C ASP A 277 10.66 -14.74 13.12
N SER A 278 11.54 -13.94 13.72
CA SER A 278 11.79 -12.55 13.33
C SER A 278 12.31 -12.42 11.90
N LEU A 279 13.18 -13.35 11.46
CA LEU A 279 13.63 -13.39 10.06
C LEU A 279 12.48 -13.74 9.11
N LYS A 280 11.60 -14.70 9.48
CA LYS A 280 10.38 -15.01 8.70
C LYS A 280 9.45 -13.81 8.62
N ILE A 281 9.27 -13.07 9.73
CA ILE A 281 8.50 -11.83 9.75
C ILE A 281 9.11 -10.82 8.78
N GLY A 282 10.42 -10.59 8.84
CA GLY A 282 11.12 -9.67 7.95
C GLY A 282 10.95 -10.04 6.47
N VAL A 283 11.13 -11.31 6.13
CA VAL A 283 10.96 -11.81 4.75
C VAL A 283 9.47 -11.81 4.35
N GLY A 284 8.55 -12.09 5.28
CA GLY A 284 7.12 -12.02 5.04
C GLY A 284 6.62 -10.61 4.70
N MET A 285 7.32 -9.57 5.17
CA MET A 285 7.04 -8.16 4.86
C MET A 285 7.78 -7.67 3.59
N LEU A 286 8.61 -8.51 2.94
CA LEU A 286 9.43 -8.12 1.80
C LEU A 286 8.66 -7.92 0.49
N PRO A 287 7.63 -8.73 0.12
CA PRO A 287 6.99 -8.59 -1.19
C PRO A 287 6.47 -7.18 -1.42
N ARG A 288 6.72 -6.64 -2.61
CA ARG A 288 6.16 -5.39 -3.07
C ARG A 288 5.25 -5.68 -4.25
N GLY A 289 4.17 -4.93 -4.38
CA GLY A 289 3.18 -5.21 -5.42
C GLY A 289 2.40 -3.97 -5.82
N GLU A 290 1.10 -4.13 -5.85
CA GLU A 290 0.13 -3.16 -6.32
C GLU A 290 0.28 -1.78 -5.65
N VAL A 291 0.48 -1.73 -4.34
CA VAL A 291 0.59 -0.46 -3.59
C VAL A 291 1.83 0.32 -4.02
N ALA A 292 2.99 -0.32 -4.17
CA ALA A 292 4.21 0.34 -4.65
C ALA A 292 4.04 0.88 -6.08
N LEU A 293 3.34 0.13 -6.96
CA LEU A 293 3.06 0.55 -8.33
C LEU A 293 2.08 1.72 -8.38
N ILE A 294 1.05 1.71 -7.53
CA ILE A 294 0.12 2.84 -7.39
C ILE A 294 0.87 4.09 -6.92
N MET A 295 1.70 3.95 -5.88
CA MET A 295 2.52 5.06 -5.39
C MET A 295 3.42 5.61 -6.50
N ALA A 296 4.12 4.75 -7.24
CA ALA A 296 4.99 5.17 -8.33
C ALA A 296 4.22 5.86 -9.47
N ALA A 297 3.04 5.34 -9.84
CA ALA A 297 2.20 5.95 -10.86
C ALA A 297 1.69 7.34 -10.43
N ILE A 298 1.31 7.51 -9.18
CA ILE A 298 0.96 8.81 -8.60
C ILE A 298 2.19 9.74 -8.59
N GLY A 299 3.38 9.21 -8.30
CA GLY A 299 4.62 9.96 -8.34
C GLY A 299 4.93 10.56 -9.70
N ILE A 300 4.72 9.79 -10.78
CA ILE A 300 4.82 10.31 -12.16
C ILE A 300 3.76 11.38 -12.42
N ALA A 301 2.49 11.08 -12.08
CA ALA A 301 1.38 12.00 -12.34
C ALA A 301 1.51 13.34 -11.59
N SER A 302 2.07 13.32 -10.37
CA SER A 302 2.32 14.52 -9.57
C SER A 302 3.64 15.23 -9.88
N GLY A 303 4.49 14.67 -10.76
CA GLY A 303 5.82 15.18 -11.04
C GLY A 303 6.87 14.92 -9.95
N ALA A 304 6.52 14.16 -8.90
CA ALA A 304 7.45 13.79 -7.83
C ALA A 304 8.49 12.75 -8.27
N LEU A 305 8.18 11.95 -9.29
CA LEU A 305 9.11 10.97 -9.85
C LEU A 305 9.34 11.26 -11.34
N THR A 306 10.57 11.06 -11.78
CA THR A 306 10.91 11.03 -13.20
C THR A 306 10.68 9.63 -13.77
N GLN A 307 10.64 9.51 -15.10
CA GLN A 307 10.50 8.26 -15.83
C GLN A 307 11.56 7.22 -15.42
N ASN A 308 12.79 7.68 -15.20
CA ASN A 308 13.91 6.83 -14.81
C ASN A 308 13.75 6.24 -13.41
N LEU A 309 13.32 7.07 -12.46
CA LEU A 309 13.03 6.64 -11.08
C LEU A 309 11.85 5.66 -11.03
N TYR A 310 10.85 5.88 -11.89
CA TYR A 310 9.73 4.96 -12.04
C TYR A 310 10.18 3.56 -12.50
N GLY A 311 11.03 3.50 -13.53
CA GLY A 311 11.60 2.23 -14.02
C GLY A 311 12.35 1.46 -12.92
N ALA A 312 13.10 2.17 -12.08
CA ALA A 312 13.80 1.57 -10.94
C ALA A 312 12.83 1.00 -9.88
N VAL A 313 11.71 1.68 -9.61
CA VAL A 313 10.65 1.16 -8.71
C VAL A 313 10.02 -0.11 -9.27
N ILE A 314 9.74 -0.16 -10.57
CA ILE A 314 9.21 -1.36 -11.22
C ILE A 314 10.20 -2.53 -11.09
N MET A 315 11.49 -2.30 -11.37
CA MET A 315 12.55 -3.30 -11.21
C MET A 315 12.61 -3.83 -9.77
N MET A 316 12.62 -2.95 -8.79
CA MET A 316 12.61 -3.32 -7.37
C MET A 316 11.36 -4.15 -7.01
N THR A 317 10.18 -3.71 -7.43
CA THR A 317 8.91 -4.39 -7.18
C THR A 317 8.93 -5.80 -7.74
N PHE A 318 9.35 -5.96 -9.00
CA PHE A 318 9.42 -7.25 -9.67
C PHE A 318 10.39 -8.21 -8.95
N ILE A 319 11.61 -7.76 -8.65
CA ILE A 319 12.63 -8.61 -8.00
C ILE A 319 12.18 -9.03 -6.60
N THR A 320 11.67 -8.10 -5.78
CA THR A 320 11.24 -8.43 -4.41
C THR A 320 10.03 -9.35 -4.39
N THR A 321 9.11 -9.20 -5.34
CA THR A 321 7.94 -10.07 -5.52
C THR A 321 8.33 -11.51 -5.86
N LEU A 322 9.35 -11.70 -6.68
CA LEU A 322 9.85 -13.03 -7.04
C LEU A 322 10.68 -13.67 -5.93
N LEU A 323 11.53 -12.90 -5.26
CA LEU A 323 12.45 -13.42 -4.23
C LEU A 323 11.73 -13.82 -2.94
N ALA A 324 10.77 -13.04 -2.49
CA ALA A 324 10.15 -13.22 -1.19
C ALA A 324 9.48 -14.59 -0.99
N PRO A 325 8.65 -15.11 -1.93
CA PRO A 325 8.06 -16.44 -1.83
C PRO A 325 9.11 -17.55 -1.71
N ILE A 326 10.19 -17.44 -2.48
CA ILE A 326 11.26 -18.44 -2.51
C ILE A 326 11.98 -18.50 -1.16
N ILE A 327 12.39 -17.34 -0.66
CA ILE A 327 13.10 -17.23 0.62
C ILE A 327 12.19 -17.66 1.78
N LEU A 328 10.92 -17.22 1.78
CA LEU A 328 9.96 -17.55 2.83
C LEU A 328 9.69 -19.06 2.87
N ALA A 329 9.48 -19.69 1.71
CA ALA A 329 9.30 -21.13 1.61
C ALA A 329 10.53 -21.92 2.11
N TYR A 330 11.74 -21.45 1.81
CA TYR A 330 12.98 -22.04 2.32
C TYR A 330 13.08 -21.95 3.84
N LEU A 331 12.80 -20.78 4.43
CA LEU A 331 12.86 -20.57 5.87
C LEU A 331 11.90 -21.46 6.66
N TYR A 332 10.69 -21.68 6.14
CA TYR A 332 9.73 -22.58 6.78
C TYR A 332 10.03 -24.07 6.59
N LYS A 333 10.73 -24.46 5.52
CA LYS A 333 11.17 -25.86 5.31
C LYS A 333 12.32 -26.25 6.24
N THR A 334 13.19 -25.32 6.58
CA THR A 334 14.35 -25.56 7.47
C THR A 334 14.01 -25.56 8.96
N ASP A 335 12.74 -25.38 9.30
CA ASP A 335 12.23 -25.41 10.69
C ASP A 335 11.71 -26.81 11.13
N LYS A 336 12.01 -27.87 10.35
CA LYS A 336 11.68 -29.24 10.71
C LYS A 336 12.71 -29.84 11.67
#